data_eba55ea0c2ddd6086d89dc8f26f1ea75
#
_entry.id   eba55ea0c2ddd6086d89dc8f26f1ea75
#
_cell.length_a   1.000
_cell.length_b   1.000
_cell.length_c   1.000
_cell.angle_alpha   90.00
_cell.angle_beta   90.00
_cell.angle_gamma   90.00
#
_symmetry.space_group_name_H-M   'P 1'
#
loop_
_entity.id
_entity.type
_entity.pdbx_description
1 polymer ?
#
loop_
_entity_poly.entity_id
_entity_poly.type
_entity_poly.pdbx_seq_one_letter_code
_entity_poly.pdbx_strand_id
1 'polypeptide(L)'
;MVEITFNQKSPETFIDTAKTIKSIKEQMGDKMLVGAGTVTSADLVKMAANAGASYIISPDTDVAVINKTRELGLVSIPGAYTPTEAKQAYNAGADFVKLFPCVGDAPAYIKAVCGPMNHIRFLAVGGVNENNAAEFLKAGAVGVGVGGNLVNKDWIKSGDYHKICDAAKKYVTNINSLK
;
A
#
# COMPACT_ATOMS: atom_id res chain seq x y z
N MET A 1 -3.74 -7.33 -5.33
CA MET A 1 -4.32 -6.13 -4.68
C MET A 1 -4.00 -4.91 -5.55
N VAL A 2 -4.92 -3.96 -5.63
CA VAL A 2 -4.72 -2.66 -6.32
C VAL A 2 -5.17 -1.52 -5.40
N GLU A 3 -4.39 -0.44 -5.37
CA GLU A 3 -4.66 0.77 -4.60
C GLU A 3 -4.97 1.93 -5.56
N ILE A 4 -6.04 2.66 -5.29
CA ILE A 4 -6.40 3.89 -5.99
C ILE A 4 -6.15 5.06 -5.04
N THR A 5 -5.27 5.97 -5.47
CA THR A 5 -4.73 7.03 -4.60
C THR A 5 -5.55 8.31 -4.67
N PHE A 6 -5.95 8.85 -3.53
CA PHE A 6 -6.52 10.20 -3.42
C PHE A 6 -5.43 11.25 -3.66
N ASN A 7 -5.67 12.17 -4.60
CA ASN A 7 -4.73 13.24 -4.90
C ASN A 7 -4.96 14.45 -3.99
N GLN A 8 -4.15 14.58 -2.94
CA GLN A 8 -4.29 15.67 -1.96
C GLN A 8 -4.06 17.08 -2.54
N LYS A 9 -3.42 17.19 -3.72
CA LYS A 9 -3.25 18.48 -4.41
C LYS A 9 -4.47 18.90 -5.21
N SER A 10 -5.41 17.99 -5.44
CA SER A 10 -6.61 18.18 -6.26
C SER A 10 -7.82 17.53 -5.59
N PRO A 11 -8.31 18.07 -4.46
CA PRO A 11 -9.42 17.47 -3.70
C PRO A 11 -10.71 17.32 -4.52
N GLU A 12 -10.90 18.13 -5.55
CA GLU A 12 -12.01 18.03 -6.51
C GLU A 12 -12.06 16.67 -7.22
N THR A 13 -10.94 15.95 -7.30
CA THR A 13 -10.85 14.62 -7.92
C THR A 13 -11.19 13.46 -6.97
N PHE A 14 -11.48 13.73 -5.69
CA PHE A 14 -11.77 12.66 -4.72
C PHE A 14 -12.99 11.83 -5.11
N ILE A 15 -14.01 12.48 -5.67
CA ILE A 15 -15.21 11.79 -6.19
C ILE A 15 -14.85 10.83 -7.32
N ASP A 16 -13.93 11.23 -8.22
CA ASP A 16 -13.51 10.36 -9.32
C ASP A 16 -12.65 9.20 -8.84
N THR A 17 -11.82 9.42 -7.80
CA THR A 17 -11.11 8.34 -7.11
C THR A 17 -12.09 7.31 -6.54
N ALA A 18 -13.13 7.77 -5.83
CA ALA A 18 -14.17 6.88 -5.29
C ALA A 18 -14.93 6.13 -6.39
N LYS A 19 -15.32 6.80 -7.48
CA LYS A 19 -15.94 6.15 -8.66
C LYS A 19 -15.02 5.08 -9.27
N THR A 20 -13.72 5.35 -9.34
CA THR A 20 -12.73 4.39 -9.87
C THR A 20 -12.64 3.16 -8.97
N ILE A 21 -12.57 3.32 -7.63
CA ILE A 21 -12.60 2.21 -6.68
C ILE A 21 -13.85 1.35 -6.93
N LYS A 22 -15.03 1.98 -6.97
CA LYS A 22 -16.30 1.30 -7.21
C LYS A 22 -16.30 0.53 -8.53
N SER A 23 -15.90 1.17 -9.61
CA SER A 23 -15.86 0.57 -10.95
C SER A 23 -14.95 -0.67 -11.00
N ILE A 24 -13.75 -0.59 -10.41
CA ILE A 24 -12.83 -1.73 -10.38
C ILE A 24 -13.41 -2.86 -9.51
N LYS A 25 -14.01 -2.54 -8.35
CA LYS A 25 -14.63 -3.53 -7.48
C LYS A 25 -15.79 -4.27 -8.19
N GLU A 26 -16.64 -3.53 -8.91
CA GLU A 26 -17.75 -4.10 -9.68
C GLU A 26 -17.26 -4.98 -10.84
N GLN A 27 -16.23 -4.55 -11.57
CA GLN A 27 -15.71 -5.29 -12.73
C GLN A 27 -14.90 -6.53 -12.33
N MET A 28 -14.11 -6.42 -11.25
CA MET A 28 -13.19 -7.49 -10.85
C MET A 28 -13.79 -8.46 -9.82
N GLY A 29 -14.82 -8.04 -9.07
CA GLY A 29 -15.45 -8.86 -8.04
C GLY A 29 -14.42 -9.34 -7.01
N ASP A 30 -14.42 -10.65 -6.75
CA ASP A 30 -13.49 -11.26 -5.79
C ASP A 30 -12.11 -11.60 -6.37
N LYS A 31 -11.90 -11.36 -7.68
CA LYS A 31 -10.60 -11.58 -8.33
C LYS A 31 -9.55 -10.55 -7.92
N MET A 32 -9.98 -9.39 -7.38
CA MET A 32 -9.08 -8.29 -7.02
C MET A 32 -9.49 -7.65 -5.70
N LEU A 33 -8.58 -7.58 -4.74
CA LEU A 33 -8.76 -6.72 -3.57
C LEU A 33 -8.46 -5.28 -3.97
N VAL A 34 -9.45 -4.42 -3.84
CA VAL A 34 -9.36 -2.98 -4.17
C VAL A 34 -9.29 -2.18 -2.89
N GLY A 35 -8.37 -1.24 -2.81
CA GLY A 35 -8.21 -0.35 -1.67
C GLY A 35 -7.99 1.09 -2.07
N ALA A 36 -7.96 1.96 -1.07
CA ALA A 36 -7.68 3.37 -1.22
C ALA A 36 -6.33 3.74 -0.62
N GLY A 37 -5.57 4.58 -1.32
CA GLY A 37 -4.29 5.10 -0.86
C GLY A 37 -4.28 6.61 -0.66
N THR A 38 -3.30 7.08 0.08
CA THR A 38 -3.14 8.48 0.49
C THR A 38 -4.39 9.00 1.20
N VAL A 39 -4.95 8.15 2.06
CA VAL A 39 -6.12 8.48 2.87
C VAL A 39 -5.63 9.20 4.13
N THR A 40 -5.89 10.50 4.22
CA THR A 40 -5.36 11.40 5.27
C THR A 40 -6.42 11.94 6.20
N SER A 41 -7.65 11.41 6.14
CA SER A 41 -8.72 11.81 7.06
C SER A 41 -9.78 10.71 7.20
N ALA A 42 -10.51 10.75 8.32
CA ALA A 42 -11.63 9.85 8.58
C ALA A 42 -12.76 9.97 7.53
N ASP A 43 -12.93 11.15 6.92
CA ASP A 43 -13.94 11.34 5.88
C ASP A 43 -13.54 10.68 4.56
N LEU A 44 -12.25 10.68 4.21
CA LEU A 44 -11.74 9.90 3.07
C LEU A 44 -11.85 8.39 3.32
N VAL A 45 -11.70 7.93 4.57
CA VAL A 45 -11.98 6.53 4.92
C VAL A 45 -13.43 6.16 4.61
N LYS A 46 -14.40 7.00 5.06
CA LYS A 46 -15.83 6.78 4.78
C LYS A 46 -16.11 6.77 3.28
N MET A 47 -15.53 7.73 2.54
CA MET A 47 -15.70 7.81 1.09
C MET A 47 -15.19 6.54 0.39
N ALA A 48 -14.01 6.06 0.76
CA ALA A 48 -13.42 4.83 0.22
C ALA A 48 -14.25 3.58 0.58
N ALA A 49 -14.71 3.48 1.83
CA ALA A 49 -15.58 2.39 2.29
C ALA A 49 -16.88 2.32 1.51
N ASN A 50 -17.57 3.47 1.33
CA ASN A 50 -18.80 3.57 0.54
C ASN A 50 -18.60 3.21 -0.94
N ALA A 51 -17.38 3.39 -1.46
CA ALA A 51 -17.00 2.98 -2.80
C ALA A 51 -16.63 1.48 -2.91
N GLY A 52 -16.59 0.73 -1.79
CA GLY A 52 -16.29 -0.69 -1.76
C GLY A 52 -14.82 -1.04 -1.59
N ALA A 53 -14.00 -0.12 -1.07
CA ALA A 53 -12.63 -0.42 -0.69
C ALA A 53 -12.58 -1.50 0.39
N SER A 54 -11.63 -2.43 0.29
CA SER A 54 -11.41 -3.51 1.26
C SER A 54 -10.30 -3.16 2.27
N TYR A 55 -9.47 -2.19 1.95
CA TYR A 55 -8.36 -1.74 2.79
C TYR A 55 -8.03 -0.26 2.55
N ILE A 56 -7.42 0.34 3.54
CA ILE A 56 -7.02 1.75 3.56
C ILE A 56 -5.51 1.84 3.79
N ILE A 57 -4.85 2.63 2.94
CA ILE A 57 -3.43 2.97 3.09
C ILE A 57 -3.31 4.48 3.31
N SER A 58 -2.66 4.88 4.39
CA SER A 58 -2.28 6.28 4.63
C SER A 58 -0.76 6.48 4.46
N PRO A 59 -0.30 7.70 4.19
CA PRO A 59 1.13 7.98 4.09
C PRO A 59 1.81 8.11 5.46
N ASP A 60 1.04 8.28 6.51
CA ASP A 60 1.42 8.61 7.88
C ASP A 60 0.65 7.80 8.92
N THR A 61 1.00 7.99 10.19
CA THR A 61 0.35 7.36 11.33
C THR A 61 -0.68 8.33 11.95
N ASP A 62 -1.86 8.39 11.36
CA ASP A 62 -3.00 9.11 11.92
C ASP A 62 -3.94 8.14 12.65
N VAL A 63 -4.04 8.30 13.98
CA VAL A 63 -4.88 7.45 14.83
C VAL A 63 -6.38 7.57 14.48
N ALA A 64 -6.85 8.74 14.05
CA ALA A 64 -8.25 8.91 13.65
C ALA A 64 -8.57 8.13 12.36
N VAL A 65 -7.64 8.12 11.40
CA VAL A 65 -7.74 7.33 10.17
C VAL A 65 -7.74 5.83 10.50
N ILE A 66 -6.81 5.38 11.36
CA ILE A 66 -6.71 3.97 11.78
C ILE A 66 -8.01 3.53 12.47
N ASN A 67 -8.46 4.28 13.46
CA ASN A 67 -9.68 3.97 14.22
C ASN A 67 -10.91 3.92 13.32
N LYS A 68 -11.07 4.91 12.42
CA LYS A 68 -12.20 4.92 11.47
C LYS A 68 -12.15 3.73 10.50
N THR A 69 -10.97 3.37 10.04
CA THR A 69 -10.78 2.20 9.17
C THR A 69 -11.21 0.92 9.88
N ARG A 70 -10.79 0.73 11.14
CA ARG A 70 -11.14 -0.43 11.96
C ARG A 70 -12.63 -0.48 12.30
N GLU A 71 -13.22 0.66 12.66
CA GLU A 71 -14.66 0.80 12.92
C GLU A 71 -15.52 0.32 11.74
N LEU A 72 -15.07 0.60 10.52
CA LEU A 72 -15.76 0.18 9.30
C LEU A 72 -15.41 -1.24 8.83
N GLY A 73 -14.63 -2.00 9.61
CA GLY A 73 -14.26 -3.38 9.31
C GLY A 73 -13.26 -3.52 8.16
N LEU A 74 -12.56 -2.46 7.80
CA LEU A 74 -11.56 -2.46 6.74
C LEU A 74 -10.17 -2.78 7.29
N VAL A 75 -9.29 -3.30 6.42
CA VAL A 75 -7.88 -3.52 6.75
C VAL A 75 -7.15 -2.18 6.79
N SER A 76 -6.45 -1.91 7.90
CA SER A 76 -5.71 -0.67 8.14
C SER A 76 -4.22 -0.84 7.89
N ILE A 77 -3.67 -0.01 7.00
CA ILE A 77 -2.25 -0.02 6.58
C ILE A 77 -1.68 1.41 6.65
N PRO A 78 -1.52 1.98 7.86
CA PRO A 78 -0.93 3.31 8.03
C PRO A 78 0.56 3.32 7.68
N GLY A 79 1.04 4.48 7.24
CA GLY A 79 2.44 4.75 7.00
C GLY A 79 3.18 5.09 8.28
N ALA A 80 4.44 4.62 8.36
CA ALA A 80 5.39 4.96 9.40
C ALA A 80 6.81 4.95 8.81
N TYR A 81 7.70 5.78 9.35
CA TYR A 81 9.11 5.75 9.01
C TYR A 81 9.98 5.39 10.22
N THR A 82 9.54 5.75 11.41
CA THR A 82 10.27 5.51 12.66
C THR A 82 9.65 4.38 13.48
N PRO A 83 10.44 3.71 14.36
CA PRO A 83 9.92 2.73 15.32
C PRO A 83 8.79 3.27 16.21
N THR A 84 8.84 4.56 16.59
CA THR A 84 7.81 5.19 17.42
C THR A 84 6.48 5.26 16.67
N GLU A 85 6.48 5.72 15.44
CA GLU A 85 5.29 5.76 14.58
C GLU A 85 4.74 4.35 14.34
N ALA A 86 5.60 3.39 14.02
CA ALA A 86 5.19 2.00 13.81
C ALA A 86 4.51 1.41 15.06
N LYS A 87 5.05 1.68 16.25
CA LYS A 87 4.45 1.25 17.51
C LYS A 87 3.13 1.96 17.79
N GLN A 88 3.03 3.24 17.49
CA GLN A 88 1.78 4.01 17.62
C GLN A 88 0.70 3.46 16.69
N ALA A 89 1.03 3.20 15.43
CA ALA A 89 0.13 2.58 14.45
C ALA A 89 -0.39 1.22 14.94
N TYR A 90 0.51 0.36 15.39
CA TYR A 90 0.17 -0.95 15.93
C TYR A 90 -0.76 -0.86 17.14
N ASN A 91 -0.45 0.01 18.11
CA ASN A 91 -1.27 0.21 19.32
C ASN A 91 -2.67 0.77 18.98
N ALA A 92 -2.79 1.54 17.91
CA ALA A 92 -4.07 2.04 17.40
C ALA A 92 -4.89 0.98 16.63
N GLY A 93 -4.35 -0.24 16.43
CA GLY A 93 -5.04 -1.35 15.80
C GLY A 93 -4.77 -1.54 14.31
N ALA A 94 -3.66 -1.02 13.78
CA ALA A 94 -3.25 -1.29 12.41
C ALA A 94 -3.03 -2.79 12.16
N ASP A 95 -3.52 -3.30 11.03
CA ASP A 95 -3.33 -4.69 10.61
C ASP A 95 -1.93 -4.93 10.05
N PHE A 96 -1.41 -3.95 9.33
CA PHE A 96 -0.06 -3.86 8.80
C PHE A 96 0.47 -2.44 8.99
N VAL A 97 1.78 -2.27 8.92
CA VAL A 97 2.41 -0.95 8.92
C VAL A 97 3.20 -0.79 7.62
N LYS A 98 2.85 0.21 6.83
CA LYS A 98 3.58 0.60 5.63
C LYS A 98 4.84 1.35 6.04
N LEU A 99 6.01 0.75 5.85
CA LEU A 99 7.28 1.43 6.02
C LEU A 99 7.54 2.30 4.78
N PHE A 100 7.54 3.62 4.96
CA PHE A 100 7.55 4.58 3.85
C PHE A 100 8.21 5.91 4.24
N PRO A 101 9.04 6.50 3.34
CA PRO A 101 9.51 5.90 2.09
C PRO A 101 10.71 4.96 2.31
N CYS A 102 10.79 3.86 1.58
CA CYS A 102 11.96 2.98 1.56
C CYS A 102 13.03 3.56 0.63
N VAL A 103 13.95 4.35 1.19
CA VAL A 103 15.05 5.01 0.48
C VAL A 103 16.41 4.63 1.10
N GLY A 104 17.50 4.84 0.36
CA GLY A 104 18.84 4.47 0.82
C GLY A 104 18.97 2.95 1.01
N ASP A 105 19.64 2.52 2.08
CA ASP A 105 19.75 1.10 2.45
C ASP A 105 18.53 0.65 3.26
N ALA A 106 17.37 0.73 2.62
CA ALA A 106 16.10 0.39 3.25
C ALA A 106 15.97 -1.09 3.66
N PRO A 107 16.52 -2.09 2.97
CA PRO A 107 16.53 -3.47 3.47
C PRO A 107 17.25 -3.61 4.81
N ALA A 108 18.43 -2.99 4.99
CA ALA A 108 19.14 -3.00 6.28
C ALA A 108 18.33 -2.31 7.38
N TYR A 109 17.69 -1.20 7.07
CA TYR A 109 16.80 -0.49 8.00
C TYR A 109 15.61 -1.37 8.43
N ILE A 110 14.92 -2.01 7.47
CA ILE A 110 13.81 -2.92 7.77
C ILE A 110 14.27 -4.04 8.69
N LYS A 111 15.41 -4.67 8.38
CA LYS A 111 15.97 -5.74 9.20
C LYS A 111 16.23 -5.28 10.65
N ALA A 112 16.77 -4.07 10.81
CA ALA A 112 17.04 -3.50 12.13
C ALA A 112 15.74 -3.21 12.92
N VAL A 113 14.70 -2.69 12.26
CA VAL A 113 13.41 -2.39 12.88
C VAL A 113 12.63 -3.66 13.20
N CYS A 114 12.62 -4.65 12.30
CA CYS A 114 11.92 -5.92 12.50
C CYS A 114 12.49 -6.73 13.68
N GLY A 115 13.76 -6.57 14.03
CA GLY A 115 14.37 -7.27 15.17
C GLY A 115 13.57 -7.07 16.46
N PRO A 116 13.53 -5.85 17.02
CA PRO A 116 12.78 -5.56 18.26
C PRO A 116 11.27 -5.49 18.06
N MET A 117 10.76 -5.33 16.82
CA MET A 117 9.35 -5.15 16.49
C MET A 117 8.78 -6.28 15.64
N ASN A 118 9.22 -7.53 15.90
CA ASN A 118 8.82 -8.73 15.15
C ASN A 118 7.32 -9.07 15.24
N HIS A 119 6.59 -8.45 16.15
CA HIS A 119 5.14 -8.56 16.29
C HIS A 119 4.37 -7.62 15.34
N ILE A 120 5.05 -6.68 14.66
CA ILE A 120 4.45 -5.76 13.69
C ILE A 120 4.70 -6.28 12.28
N ARG A 121 3.65 -6.37 11.47
CA ARG A 121 3.73 -6.81 10.08
C ARG A 121 4.04 -5.62 9.18
N PHE A 122 5.28 -5.50 8.72
CA PHE A 122 5.72 -4.39 7.87
C PHE A 122 5.53 -4.68 6.38
N LEU A 123 5.02 -3.70 5.64
CA LEU A 123 5.01 -3.65 4.18
C LEU A 123 6.05 -2.62 3.72
N ALA A 124 6.97 -3.00 2.85
CA ALA A 124 7.94 -2.06 2.29
C ALA A 124 7.33 -1.31 1.10
N VAL A 125 7.33 0.02 1.15
CA VAL A 125 6.74 0.88 0.12
C VAL A 125 7.64 2.07 -0.18
N GLY A 126 7.76 2.40 -1.47
CA GLY A 126 8.68 3.44 -1.97
C GLY A 126 10.05 2.87 -2.30
N GLY A 127 10.58 3.21 -3.48
CA GLY A 127 11.86 2.70 -3.94
C GLY A 127 11.90 1.21 -4.32
N VAL A 128 10.78 0.49 -4.19
CA VAL A 128 10.69 -0.94 -4.55
C VAL A 128 10.63 -1.10 -6.07
N ASN A 129 11.46 -2.01 -6.59
CA ASN A 129 11.49 -2.41 -8.00
C ASN A 129 11.67 -3.93 -8.12
N GLU A 130 11.61 -4.46 -9.35
CA GLU A 130 11.71 -5.90 -9.60
C GLU A 130 13.01 -6.54 -9.10
N ASN A 131 14.12 -5.78 -9.02
CA ASN A 131 15.42 -6.31 -8.64
C ASN A 131 15.60 -6.37 -7.11
N ASN A 132 14.96 -5.45 -6.36
CA ASN A 132 15.14 -5.36 -4.90
C ASN A 132 13.93 -5.86 -4.07
N ALA A 133 12.80 -6.16 -4.69
CA ALA A 133 11.60 -6.61 -3.96
C ALA A 133 11.86 -7.83 -3.07
N ALA A 134 12.68 -8.78 -3.55
CA ALA A 134 13.05 -9.98 -2.81
C ALA A 134 13.91 -9.65 -1.58
N GLU A 135 14.77 -8.63 -1.64
CA GLU A 135 15.64 -8.21 -0.53
C GLU A 135 14.83 -7.66 0.64
N PHE A 136 13.77 -6.88 0.36
CA PHE A 136 12.86 -6.38 1.39
C PHE A 136 12.17 -7.52 2.17
N LEU A 137 11.74 -8.56 1.46
CA LEU A 137 11.13 -9.74 2.10
C LEU A 137 12.15 -10.52 2.93
N LYS A 138 13.39 -10.72 2.43
CA LYS A 138 14.47 -11.34 3.20
C LYS A 138 14.83 -10.53 4.45
N ALA A 139 14.66 -9.21 4.40
CA ALA A 139 14.90 -8.32 5.52
C ALA A 139 13.81 -8.37 6.61
N GLY A 140 12.66 -9.01 6.35
CA GLY A 140 11.58 -9.20 7.32
C GLY A 140 10.28 -8.49 6.97
N ALA A 141 10.19 -7.79 5.83
CA ALA A 141 8.90 -7.29 5.35
C ALA A 141 8.00 -8.47 4.95
N VAL A 142 6.71 -8.39 5.27
CA VAL A 142 5.72 -9.42 4.88
C VAL A 142 5.13 -9.20 3.50
N GLY A 143 5.44 -8.07 2.87
CA GLY A 143 5.00 -7.72 1.52
C GLY A 143 5.62 -6.42 1.04
N VAL A 144 5.36 -6.09 -0.22
CA VAL A 144 5.86 -4.87 -0.87
C VAL A 144 4.73 -4.13 -1.57
N GLY A 145 4.82 -2.79 -1.60
CA GLY A 145 3.97 -1.93 -2.40
C GLY A 145 4.76 -1.29 -3.53
N VAL A 146 4.29 -1.47 -4.77
CA VAL A 146 4.96 -0.98 -5.97
C VAL A 146 4.07 0.01 -6.70
N GLY A 147 4.59 1.21 -6.94
CA GLY A 147 3.89 2.28 -7.65
C GLY A 147 4.37 2.42 -9.10
N GLY A 148 4.96 3.58 -9.43
CA GLY A 148 5.34 3.95 -10.78
C GLY A 148 6.32 3.00 -11.48
N ASN A 149 7.08 2.19 -10.74
CA ASN A 149 7.95 1.17 -11.32
C ASN A 149 7.16 0.01 -11.96
N LEU A 150 5.89 -0.18 -11.59
CA LEU A 150 5.01 -1.17 -12.19
C LEU A 150 3.94 -0.49 -13.04
N VAL A 151 3.25 0.53 -12.50
CA VAL A 151 2.18 1.26 -13.19
C VAL A 151 2.80 2.45 -13.94
N ASN A 152 3.47 2.14 -15.05
CA ASN A 152 4.17 3.15 -15.86
C ASN A 152 3.19 3.96 -16.69
N LYS A 153 3.21 5.29 -16.52
CA LYS A 153 2.28 6.21 -17.19
C LYS A 153 2.45 6.25 -18.71
N ASP A 154 3.67 6.06 -19.21
CA ASP A 154 3.92 6.10 -20.67
C ASP A 154 3.39 4.81 -21.32
N TRP A 155 3.51 3.65 -20.66
CA TRP A 155 2.90 2.42 -21.15
C TRP A 155 1.36 2.49 -21.16
N ILE A 156 0.78 3.16 -20.15
CA ILE A 156 -0.68 3.39 -20.14
C ILE A 156 -1.10 4.28 -21.30
N LYS A 157 -0.39 5.39 -21.53
CA LYS A 157 -0.69 6.32 -22.63
C LYS A 157 -0.56 5.69 -24.01
N SER A 158 0.41 4.79 -24.19
CA SER A 158 0.63 4.07 -25.46
C SER A 158 -0.26 2.83 -25.61
N GLY A 159 -1.01 2.43 -24.60
CA GLY A 159 -1.80 1.21 -24.61
C GLY A 159 -0.99 -0.08 -24.44
N ASP A 160 0.29 0.02 -24.03
CA ASP A 160 1.23 -1.10 -23.91
C ASP A 160 1.00 -1.87 -22.59
N TYR A 161 -0.23 -2.26 -22.30
CA TYR A 161 -0.59 -2.96 -21.04
C TYR A 161 0.14 -4.29 -20.85
N HIS A 162 0.57 -4.94 -21.94
CA HIS A 162 1.38 -6.15 -21.86
C HIS A 162 2.70 -5.93 -21.10
N LYS A 163 3.32 -4.75 -21.22
CA LYS A 163 4.55 -4.39 -20.49
C LYS A 163 4.32 -4.35 -18.98
N ILE A 164 3.14 -3.86 -18.54
CA ILE A 164 2.75 -3.88 -17.12
C ILE A 164 2.61 -5.31 -16.64
N CYS A 165 1.97 -6.18 -17.43
CA CYS A 165 1.81 -7.60 -17.13
C CYS A 165 3.15 -8.30 -17.01
N ASP A 166 4.07 -8.06 -17.95
CA ASP A 166 5.39 -8.68 -17.95
C ASP A 166 6.28 -8.17 -16.80
N ALA A 167 6.19 -6.88 -16.47
CA ALA A 167 6.83 -6.35 -15.28
C ALA A 167 6.28 -7.02 -14.00
N ALA A 168 4.96 -7.14 -13.86
CA ALA A 168 4.34 -7.81 -12.73
C ALA A 168 4.81 -9.28 -12.59
N LYS A 169 4.93 -10.02 -13.70
CA LYS A 169 5.46 -11.38 -13.69
C LYS A 169 6.90 -11.46 -13.16
N LYS A 170 7.76 -10.48 -13.49
CA LYS A 170 9.14 -10.42 -12.96
C LYS A 170 9.15 -10.28 -11.45
N TYR A 171 8.32 -9.40 -10.88
CA TYR A 171 8.18 -9.29 -9.41
C TYR A 171 7.78 -10.63 -8.79
N VAL A 172 6.75 -11.28 -9.34
CA VAL A 172 6.26 -12.57 -8.82
C VAL A 172 7.33 -13.64 -8.92
N THR A 173 8.05 -13.74 -10.04
CA THR A 173 9.13 -14.70 -10.23
C THR A 173 10.25 -14.50 -9.22
N ASN A 174 10.73 -13.26 -9.05
CA ASN A 174 11.82 -12.93 -8.14
C ASN A 174 11.45 -13.17 -6.67
N ILE A 175 10.19 -12.88 -6.29
CA ILE A 175 9.69 -13.16 -4.95
C ILE A 175 9.53 -14.67 -4.70
N ASN A 176 9.03 -15.43 -5.68
CA ASN A 176 8.83 -16.86 -5.54
C ASN A 176 10.15 -17.64 -5.50
N SER A 177 11.24 -17.09 -6.01
CA SER A 177 12.58 -17.69 -5.89
C SER A 177 13.13 -17.72 -4.45
N LEU A 178 12.43 -17.09 -3.51
CA LEU A 178 12.76 -17.11 -2.07
C LEU A 178 12.19 -18.33 -1.32
N LYS A 179 11.30 -19.06 -1.95
CA LYS A 179 10.68 -20.28 -1.39
C LYS A 179 11.50 -21.50 -1.75
#